data_1a1f089f0e8f1d2b3efdcbedce733016
#
_entry.id   1a1f089f0e8f1d2b3efdcbedce733016
#
_cell.length_a   1.000
_cell.length_b   1.000
_cell.length_c   1.000
_cell.angle_alpha   90.00
_cell.angle_beta   90.00
_cell.angle_gamma   90.00
#
_symmetry.space_group_name_H-M   'P 1'
#
loop_
_entity.id
_entity.type
_entity.pdbx_description
1 polymer ?
#
loop_
_entity_poly.entity_id
_entity_poly.type
_entity_poly.pdbx_seq_one_letter_code
_entity_poly.pdbx_strand_id
1 'polypeptide(L)'
;MRATLIGHAGIFIETRQGSILCDPWFNPAYFGSWFVFPRNDQLNAELAKAIRQPNYLYISHLHGDHLDEQWLVDNISPQTPVLLPDYPTKELERRLRHLGFTHFIATSDGIACDLGDDLSIAIHVETSITDGPAGDSALVVSDGVHRIVNQNDCRTSDLGALLAHGPIDLHFLQYSGAIWYPMVYDEPAQRMRELVDLKVESQFARAMRYVEALNARAIVPSAGPPCFLDPELFAFNDIAKDSFSIFPDQTKFIAQLNAVQRHGIINIPGTCITLGDDIKVLHPIAEADVQAIFSDKESYLRNYQSDYLLWLEDMKTTWSQESPDLLTTLKLWWEPLLAMAPALRRGVGAACLLRAGDLDILIDFPNGEVRPFNNEAYGFRFEIDRRLVETVV
;
A
#
# COMPACT_ATOMS: atom_id res chain seq x y z
N MET A 1 7.74 0.35 25.19
CA MET A 1 7.71 0.17 23.71
C MET A 1 7.45 1.52 23.04
N ARG A 2 8.04 1.76 21.88
CA ARG A 2 7.89 3.00 21.09
C ARG A 2 7.68 2.61 19.63
N ALA A 3 6.79 3.32 18.93
CA ALA A 3 6.58 3.16 17.48
C ALA A 3 6.73 4.51 16.81
N THR A 4 7.56 4.59 15.77
CA THR A 4 7.78 5.81 14.98
C THR A 4 7.31 5.56 13.55
N LEU A 5 6.42 6.43 13.04
CA LEU A 5 5.95 6.37 11.66
C LEU A 5 7.08 6.79 10.71
N ILE A 6 7.27 6.03 9.64
CA ILE A 6 8.22 6.37 8.56
C ILE A 6 7.47 6.88 7.34
N GLY A 7 6.21 6.52 7.21
CA GLY A 7 5.30 6.90 6.12
C GLY A 7 4.57 5.68 5.58
N HIS A 8 3.35 5.87 5.10
CA HIS A 8 2.47 4.83 4.59
C HIS A 8 2.29 3.68 5.59
N ALA A 9 2.74 2.46 5.28
CA ALA A 9 2.79 1.32 6.19
C ALA A 9 4.12 1.22 6.96
N GLY A 10 5.08 2.09 6.67
CA GLY A 10 6.41 2.08 7.26
C GLY A 10 6.38 2.47 8.73
N ILE A 11 6.82 1.55 9.60
CA ILE A 11 6.85 1.74 11.05
C ILE A 11 8.18 1.24 11.59
N PHE A 12 8.80 2.03 12.47
CA PHE A 12 9.96 1.60 13.25
C PHE A 12 9.55 1.39 14.70
N ILE A 13 9.51 0.12 15.12
CA ILE A 13 9.12 -0.30 16.47
C ILE A 13 10.39 -0.52 17.30
N GLU A 14 10.49 0.12 18.43
CA GLU A 14 11.62 0.04 19.35
C GLU A 14 11.18 -0.48 20.72
N THR A 15 11.90 -1.45 21.22
CA THR A 15 11.75 -2.02 22.56
C THR A 15 13.10 -1.94 23.30
N ARG A 16 13.15 -2.38 24.54
CA ARG A 16 14.43 -2.51 25.27
C ARG A 16 15.32 -3.63 24.70
N GLN A 17 14.70 -4.59 24.02
CA GLN A 17 15.32 -5.83 23.56
C GLN A 17 15.75 -5.76 22.10
N GLY A 18 15.27 -4.78 21.36
CA GLY A 18 15.59 -4.61 19.95
C GLY A 18 14.59 -3.78 19.19
N SER A 19 14.82 -3.63 17.91
CA SER A 19 13.98 -2.83 17.00
C SER A 19 13.55 -3.64 15.79
N ILE A 20 12.34 -3.35 15.30
CA ILE A 20 11.76 -3.96 14.11
C ILE A 20 11.43 -2.84 13.12
N LEU A 21 11.96 -2.93 11.91
CA LEU A 21 11.59 -2.08 10.79
C LEU A 21 10.52 -2.80 9.96
N CYS A 22 9.37 -2.17 9.80
CA CYS A 22 8.24 -2.70 9.02
C CYS A 22 8.08 -1.90 7.74
N ASP A 23 7.91 -2.56 6.60
CA ASP A 23 7.50 -2.02 5.30
C ASP A 23 8.07 -0.64 4.94
N PRO A 24 9.41 -0.46 4.92
CA PRO A 24 10.01 0.83 4.59
C PRO A 24 9.84 1.14 3.11
N TRP A 25 9.05 2.18 2.79
CA TRP A 25 8.81 2.65 1.44
C TRP A 25 9.21 4.12 1.30
N PHE A 26 10.13 4.43 0.39
CA PHE A 26 10.69 5.77 0.14
C PHE A 26 10.68 6.16 -1.33
N ASN A 27 10.97 5.20 -2.24
CA ASN A 27 11.02 5.47 -3.66
C ASN A 27 9.61 5.41 -4.26
N PRO A 28 9.29 6.27 -5.24
CA PRO A 28 7.98 6.21 -5.89
C PRO A 28 7.67 4.83 -6.46
N ALA A 29 6.44 4.35 -6.24
CA ALA A 29 5.99 3.05 -6.70
C ALA A 29 5.14 3.14 -7.98
N TYR A 30 4.87 2.00 -8.63
CA TYR A 30 3.94 1.84 -9.74
C TYR A 30 4.18 2.83 -10.87
N PHE A 31 5.39 2.76 -11.46
CA PHE A 31 5.82 3.66 -12.55
C PHE A 31 5.79 5.14 -12.17
N GLY A 32 6.09 5.46 -10.92
CA GLY A 32 6.08 6.83 -10.42
C GLY A 32 4.69 7.44 -10.25
N SER A 33 3.63 6.63 -10.22
CA SER A 33 2.28 7.13 -9.96
C SER A 33 1.99 7.36 -8.48
N TRP A 34 2.65 6.60 -7.58
CA TRP A 34 2.42 6.66 -6.14
C TRP A 34 3.60 7.22 -5.37
N PHE A 35 3.32 8.16 -4.48
CA PHE A 35 4.28 8.76 -3.55
C PHE A 35 3.74 8.68 -2.12
N VAL A 36 4.66 8.67 -1.15
CA VAL A 36 4.30 8.66 0.27
C VAL A 36 3.64 9.99 0.67
N PHE A 37 2.52 9.93 1.37
CA PHE A 37 1.84 11.10 1.90
C PHE A 37 1.53 10.96 3.41
N PRO A 38 1.87 11.96 4.23
CA PRO A 38 2.80 13.06 3.92
C PRO A 38 4.20 12.57 3.56
N ARG A 39 5.01 13.43 2.89
CA ARG A 39 6.35 13.06 2.39
C ARG A 39 7.27 12.57 3.51
N ASN A 40 8.09 11.57 3.24
CA ASN A 40 9.02 10.98 4.19
C ASN A 40 10.50 11.12 3.85
N ASP A 41 10.81 11.83 2.79
CA ASP A 41 12.17 12.13 2.36
C ASP A 41 12.87 13.19 3.23
N GLN A 42 12.19 13.73 4.23
CA GLN A 42 12.67 14.75 5.15
C GLN A 42 12.77 14.27 6.62
N LEU A 43 12.93 12.96 6.84
CA LEU A 43 13.16 12.44 8.19
C LEU A 43 14.41 13.07 8.82
N ASN A 44 14.36 13.29 10.14
CA ASN A 44 15.54 13.79 10.84
C ASN A 44 16.70 12.77 10.78
N ALA A 45 17.92 13.27 10.88
CA ALA A 45 19.13 12.46 10.68
C ALA A 45 19.28 11.29 11.67
N GLU A 46 18.78 11.44 12.90
CA GLU A 46 18.85 10.38 13.92
C GLU A 46 17.92 9.22 13.55
N LEU A 47 16.67 9.51 13.21
CA LEU A 47 15.71 8.50 12.76
C LEU A 47 16.17 7.86 11.44
N ALA A 48 16.61 8.66 10.47
CA ALA A 48 17.12 8.17 9.20
C ALA A 48 18.33 7.23 9.36
N LYS A 49 19.16 7.45 10.38
CA LYS A 49 20.24 6.54 10.74
C LYS A 49 19.73 5.29 11.46
N ALA A 50 18.78 5.43 12.40
CA ALA A 50 18.27 4.32 13.20
C ALA A 50 17.55 3.28 12.34
N ILE A 51 16.71 3.69 11.40
CA ILE A 51 15.98 2.79 10.51
C ILE A 51 16.86 1.98 9.55
N ARG A 52 18.10 2.41 9.33
CA ARG A 52 19.08 1.65 8.53
C ARG A 52 19.80 0.55 9.31
N GLN A 53 19.62 0.49 10.61
CA GLN A 53 20.26 -0.48 11.49
C GLN A 53 19.26 -1.18 12.41
N PRO A 54 18.15 -1.72 11.88
CA PRO A 54 17.17 -2.44 12.69
C PRO A 54 17.75 -3.78 13.13
N ASN A 55 17.27 -4.27 14.26
CA ASN A 55 17.60 -5.65 14.69
C ASN A 55 16.86 -6.67 13.83
N TYR A 56 15.65 -6.32 13.36
CA TYR A 56 14.82 -7.18 12.53
C TYR A 56 14.15 -6.36 11.43
N LEU A 57 13.98 -6.97 10.26
CA LEU A 57 13.19 -6.46 9.14
C LEU A 57 11.91 -7.29 9.01
N TYR A 58 10.78 -6.63 8.84
CA TYR A 58 9.52 -7.26 8.49
C TYR A 58 8.97 -6.61 7.21
N ILE A 59 8.65 -7.44 6.23
CA ILE A 59 7.93 -7.06 5.01
C ILE A 59 6.62 -7.82 5.00
N SER A 60 5.52 -7.10 5.02
CA SER A 60 4.18 -7.70 5.10
C SER A 60 3.81 -8.48 3.85
N HIS A 61 4.09 -7.92 2.67
CA HIS A 61 3.77 -8.53 1.37
C HIS A 61 4.57 -7.91 0.21
N LEU A 62 4.28 -8.33 -1.03
CA LEU A 62 5.09 -8.03 -2.23
C LEU A 62 4.71 -6.74 -2.96
N HIS A 63 3.72 -5.96 -2.52
CA HIS A 63 3.38 -4.72 -3.20
C HIS A 63 4.51 -3.69 -3.10
N GLY A 64 4.69 -2.88 -4.16
CA GLY A 64 5.81 -1.95 -4.28
C GLY A 64 5.80 -0.78 -3.29
N ASP A 65 4.68 -0.52 -2.64
CA ASP A 65 4.51 0.45 -1.56
C ASP A 65 4.74 -0.14 -0.15
N HIS A 66 5.13 -1.42 -0.08
CA HIS A 66 5.58 -2.13 1.12
C HIS A 66 6.98 -2.73 0.94
N LEU A 67 7.30 -3.24 -0.24
CA LEU A 67 8.60 -3.79 -0.59
C LEU A 67 9.35 -2.82 -1.54
N ASP A 68 10.02 -1.84 -0.98
CA ASP A 68 10.90 -0.93 -1.72
C ASP A 68 12.29 -1.58 -1.88
N GLU A 69 12.44 -2.35 -2.94
CA GLU A 69 13.64 -3.17 -3.19
C GLU A 69 14.91 -2.35 -3.29
N GLN A 70 14.85 -1.21 -4.00
CA GLN A 70 16.03 -0.37 -4.18
C GLN A 70 16.46 0.25 -2.85
N TRP A 71 15.50 0.77 -2.07
CA TRP A 71 15.82 1.33 -0.77
C TRP A 71 16.41 0.27 0.18
N LEU A 72 15.84 -0.93 0.19
CA LEU A 72 16.35 -2.04 1.01
C LEU A 72 17.79 -2.40 0.67
N VAL A 73 18.11 -2.54 -0.62
CA VAL A 73 19.47 -2.86 -1.10
C VAL A 73 20.47 -1.78 -0.70
N ASP A 74 20.07 -0.51 -0.82
CA ASP A 74 20.98 0.62 -0.56
C ASP A 74 21.17 0.92 0.93
N ASN A 75 20.22 0.52 1.79
CA ASN A 75 20.18 1.01 3.17
C ASN A 75 20.21 -0.07 4.25
N ILE A 76 19.79 -1.30 3.96
CA ILE A 76 19.69 -2.38 4.97
C ILE A 76 20.79 -3.43 4.76
N SER A 77 21.47 -3.79 5.85
CA SER A 77 22.46 -4.86 5.79
C SER A 77 21.82 -6.18 5.34
N PRO A 78 22.43 -6.90 4.37
CA PRO A 78 21.95 -8.24 3.99
C PRO A 78 21.97 -9.26 5.14
N GLN A 79 22.68 -8.95 6.23
CA GLN A 79 22.76 -9.79 7.42
C GLN A 79 21.63 -9.49 8.43
N THR A 80 20.81 -8.46 8.20
CA THR A 80 19.67 -8.16 9.08
C THR A 80 18.66 -9.31 9.03
N PRO A 81 18.30 -9.91 10.19
CA PRO A 81 17.33 -10.98 10.25
C PRO A 81 15.96 -10.51 9.75
N VAL A 82 15.37 -11.26 8.81
CA VAL A 82 14.04 -11.00 8.27
C VAL A 82 13.02 -11.88 8.96
N LEU A 83 11.98 -11.28 9.54
CA LEU A 83 10.82 -11.98 10.10
C LEU A 83 9.92 -12.40 8.92
N LEU A 84 9.88 -13.69 8.63
CA LEU A 84 9.26 -14.20 7.41
C LEU A 84 7.84 -14.73 7.68
N PRO A 85 6.79 -14.17 7.04
CA PRO A 85 5.44 -14.71 7.08
C PRO A 85 5.36 -16.14 6.52
N ASP A 86 4.51 -16.99 7.10
CA ASP A 86 4.31 -18.38 6.68
C ASP A 86 3.34 -18.48 5.49
N TYR A 87 3.71 -17.83 4.38
CA TYR A 87 2.91 -17.90 3.16
C TYR A 87 2.94 -19.29 2.50
N PRO A 88 1.85 -19.71 1.86
CA PRO A 88 1.81 -20.96 1.07
C PRO A 88 2.84 -20.97 -0.06
N THR A 89 3.21 -19.79 -0.60
CA THR A 89 4.24 -19.63 -1.60
C THR A 89 5.54 -19.08 -1.00
N LYS A 90 6.67 -19.37 -1.60
CA LYS A 90 7.97 -18.85 -1.17
C LYS A 90 8.41 -17.61 -1.97
N GLU A 91 7.44 -16.87 -2.53
CA GLU A 91 7.75 -15.75 -3.43
C GLU A 91 8.44 -14.60 -2.70
N LEU A 92 7.91 -14.18 -1.55
CA LEU A 92 8.53 -13.13 -0.74
C LEU A 92 9.95 -13.52 -0.31
N GLU A 93 10.15 -14.75 0.19
CA GLU A 93 11.48 -15.24 0.56
C GLU A 93 12.42 -15.25 -0.63
N ARG A 94 11.99 -15.74 -1.80
CA ARG A 94 12.81 -15.75 -3.03
C ARG A 94 13.20 -14.34 -3.45
N ARG A 95 12.25 -13.39 -3.38
CA ARG A 95 12.50 -12.01 -3.74
C ARG A 95 13.54 -11.36 -2.81
N LEU A 96 13.39 -11.53 -1.50
CA LEU A 96 14.34 -11.01 -0.51
C LEU A 96 15.73 -11.67 -0.64
N ARG A 97 15.79 -12.98 -0.94
CA ARG A 97 17.07 -13.64 -1.25
C ARG A 97 17.74 -13.08 -2.51
N HIS A 98 16.97 -12.73 -3.52
CA HIS A 98 17.47 -12.08 -4.73
C HIS A 98 18.07 -10.70 -4.41
N LEU A 99 17.51 -9.97 -3.45
CA LEU A 99 18.06 -8.70 -2.94
C LEU A 99 19.30 -8.89 -2.02
N GLY A 100 19.70 -10.12 -1.77
CA GLY A 100 20.91 -10.44 -0.99
C GLY A 100 20.69 -10.79 0.47
N PHE A 101 19.47 -10.78 0.99
CA PHE A 101 19.20 -11.18 2.37
C PHE A 101 19.47 -12.66 2.60
N THR A 102 20.13 -13.00 3.72
CA THR A 102 20.59 -14.36 3.99
C THR A 102 20.04 -14.94 5.29
N HIS A 103 19.57 -14.10 6.21
CA HIS A 103 19.08 -14.52 7.51
C HIS A 103 17.56 -14.37 7.58
N PHE A 104 16.86 -15.50 7.75
CA PHE A 104 15.39 -15.53 7.82
C PHE A 104 14.97 -16.23 9.11
N ILE A 105 14.08 -15.58 9.86
CA ILE A 105 13.38 -16.18 10.99
C ILE A 105 12.01 -16.60 10.46
N ALA A 106 11.87 -17.90 10.19
CA ALA A 106 10.61 -18.47 9.76
C ALA A 106 9.62 -18.48 10.93
N THR A 107 8.40 -18.00 10.68
CA THR A 107 7.31 -18.04 11.65
C THR A 107 6.26 -19.09 11.21
N SER A 108 5.34 -19.39 12.09
CA SER A 108 4.13 -20.14 11.76
C SER A 108 2.92 -19.23 11.92
N ASP A 109 1.94 -19.34 11.03
CA ASP A 109 0.77 -18.48 10.99
C ASP A 109 0.08 -18.37 12.36
N GLY A 110 -0.01 -17.15 12.88
CA GLY A 110 -0.63 -16.81 14.16
C GLY A 110 0.07 -17.32 15.41
N ILE A 111 1.19 -18.03 15.29
CA ILE A 111 1.92 -18.59 16.44
C ILE A 111 2.99 -17.60 16.92
N ALA A 112 3.00 -17.34 18.23
CA ALA A 112 4.01 -16.50 18.84
C ALA A 112 5.42 -17.07 18.64
N CYS A 113 6.33 -16.23 18.15
CA CYS A 113 7.75 -16.51 17.98
C CYS A 113 8.52 -15.65 18.99
N ASP A 114 9.26 -16.28 19.87
CA ASP A 114 10.11 -15.62 20.86
C ASP A 114 11.41 -15.15 20.19
N LEU A 115 11.71 -13.87 20.32
CA LEU A 115 12.95 -13.25 19.82
C LEU A 115 13.98 -13.01 20.95
N GLY A 116 13.64 -13.40 22.16
CA GLY A 116 14.45 -13.29 23.38
C GLY A 116 14.06 -12.12 24.29
N ASP A 117 14.41 -12.24 25.57
CA ASP A 117 14.28 -11.17 26.59
C ASP A 117 12.88 -10.50 26.63
N ASP A 118 11.80 -11.29 26.62
CA ASP A 118 10.40 -10.85 26.58
C ASP A 118 9.93 -10.21 25.25
N LEU A 119 10.77 -10.07 24.24
CA LEU A 119 10.35 -9.67 22.91
C LEU A 119 9.78 -10.86 22.14
N SER A 120 8.53 -10.80 21.77
CA SER A 120 7.90 -11.81 20.95
C SER A 120 7.08 -11.17 19.81
N ILE A 121 6.95 -11.91 18.71
CA ILE A 121 6.12 -11.51 17.58
C ILE A 121 5.17 -12.65 17.20
N ALA A 122 4.07 -12.31 16.54
CA ALA A 122 3.28 -13.28 15.79
C ALA A 122 2.88 -12.66 14.46
N ILE A 123 2.94 -13.43 13.39
CA ILE A 123 2.55 -12.99 12.05
C ILE A 123 1.32 -13.79 11.65
N HIS A 124 0.24 -13.08 11.32
CA HIS A 124 -1.01 -13.66 10.83
C HIS A 124 -1.08 -13.47 9.33
N VAL A 125 -1.22 -14.56 8.60
CA VAL A 125 -1.23 -14.58 7.14
C VAL A 125 -2.68 -14.55 6.63
N GLU A 126 -2.95 -13.74 5.62
CA GLU A 126 -4.21 -13.72 4.88
C GLU A 126 -3.94 -14.00 3.40
N THR A 127 -4.61 -14.99 2.85
CA THR A 127 -4.43 -15.44 1.46
C THR A 127 -5.75 -15.36 0.70
N SER A 128 -6.46 -14.25 0.84
CA SER A 128 -7.70 -14.05 0.10
C SER A 128 -7.46 -13.95 -1.41
N ILE A 129 -8.51 -14.19 -2.21
CA ILE A 129 -8.41 -14.10 -3.68
C ILE A 129 -7.96 -12.70 -4.13
N THR A 130 -8.26 -11.66 -3.35
CA THR A 130 -7.87 -10.28 -3.68
C THR A 130 -6.38 -10.03 -3.55
N ASP A 131 -5.70 -10.75 -2.65
CA ASP A 131 -4.27 -10.58 -2.38
C ASP A 131 -3.44 -11.65 -3.09
N GLY A 132 -4.12 -12.62 -3.73
CA GLY A 132 -3.50 -13.70 -4.46
C GLY A 132 -2.76 -14.72 -3.58
N PRO A 133 -2.04 -15.66 -4.19
CA PRO A 133 -1.36 -16.73 -3.44
C PRO A 133 -0.13 -16.27 -2.67
N ALA A 134 0.39 -15.07 -2.95
CA ALA A 134 1.47 -14.46 -2.21
C ALA A 134 1.01 -13.90 -0.86
N GLY A 135 -0.31 -13.61 -0.74
CA GLY A 135 -0.94 -13.20 0.49
C GLY A 135 -0.57 -11.79 0.97
N ASP A 136 -1.11 -11.47 2.13
CA ASP A 136 -0.77 -10.31 2.95
C ASP A 136 -0.66 -10.76 4.41
N SER A 137 -0.05 -9.96 5.29
CA SER A 137 0.11 -10.36 6.68
C SER A 137 0.01 -9.20 7.66
N ALA A 138 -0.46 -9.51 8.87
CA ALA A 138 -0.48 -8.62 10.02
C ALA A 138 0.55 -9.08 11.04
N LEU A 139 1.25 -8.11 11.67
CA LEU A 139 2.28 -8.36 12.67
C LEU A 139 1.78 -7.94 14.06
N VAL A 140 1.86 -8.84 15.01
CA VAL A 140 1.70 -8.55 16.45
C VAL A 140 3.08 -8.48 17.08
N VAL A 141 3.39 -7.42 17.83
CA VAL A 141 4.65 -7.26 18.58
C VAL A 141 4.35 -7.08 20.05
N SER A 142 5.02 -7.85 20.92
CA SER A 142 4.91 -7.72 22.38
C SER A 142 6.30 -7.62 23.03
N ASP A 143 6.45 -6.70 24.00
CA ASP A 143 7.64 -6.59 24.86
C ASP A 143 7.39 -7.12 26.28
N GLY A 144 6.40 -8.01 26.42
CA GLY A 144 5.97 -8.56 27.71
C GLY A 144 5.03 -7.64 28.52
N VAL A 145 5.01 -6.33 28.22
CA VAL A 145 4.17 -5.32 28.90
C VAL A 145 3.15 -4.73 27.95
N HIS A 146 3.62 -4.29 26.79
CA HIS A 146 2.81 -3.61 25.77
C HIS A 146 2.66 -4.46 24.51
N ARG A 147 1.60 -4.19 23.75
CA ARG A 147 1.32 -4.89 22.50
C ARG A 147 0.88 -3.94 21.40
N ILE A 148 1.56 -4.07 20.24
CA ILE A 148 1.24 -3.37 19.01
C ILE A 148 0.70 -4.40 18.01
N VAL A 149 -0.37 -4.05 17.30
CA VAL A 149 -0.82 -4.75 16.09
C VAL A 149 -0.58 -3.84 14.91
N ASN A 150 0.31 -4.26 14.00
CA ASN A 150 0.47 -3.67 12.69
C ASN A 150 -0.32 -4.52 11.69
N GLN A 151 -1.57 -4.13 11.44
CA GLN A 151 -2.44 -4.82 10.50
C GLN A 151 -2.15 -4.39 9.07
N ASN A 152 -1.66 -3.17 8.87
CA ASN A 152 -1.40 -2.55 7.57
C ASN A 152 -2.54 -2.81 6.55
N ASP A 153 -2.26 -3.32 5.34
CA ASP A 153 -3.24 -3.66 4.30
C ASP A 153 -4.01 -4.95 4.57
N CYS A 154 -3.52 -5.77 5.50
CA CYS A 154 -4.03 -7.12 5.73
C CYS A 154 -5.51 -7.12 6.09
N ARG A 155 -6.29 -7.78 5.26
CA ARG A 155 -7.76 -7.93 5.45
C ARG A 155 -8.08 -9.13 6.32
N THR A 156 -7.46 -9.20 7.49
CA THR A 156 -7.60 -10.30 8.43
C THR A 156 -9.04 -10.77 8.58
N SER A 157 -9.27 -12.04 8.32
CA SER A 157 -10.57 -12.69 8.46
C SER A 157 -10.79 -13.22 9.88
N ASP A 158 -9.73 -13.68 10.56
CA ASP A 158 -9.78 -14.20 11.93
C ASP A 158 -9.30 -13.16 12.96
N LEU A 159 -10.19 -12.27 13.38
CA LEU A 159 -9.90 -11.28 14.41
C LEU A 159 -9.77 -11.93 15.82
N GLY A 160 -10.36 -13.10 16.01
CA GLY A 160 -10.23 -13.85 17.25
C GLY A 160 -8.80 -14.32 17.49
N ALA A 161 -8.10 -14.73 16.45
CA ALA A 161 -6.69 -15.11 16.52
C ALA A 161 -5.79 -13.93 16.93
N LEU A 162 -6.03 -12.72 16.41
CA LEU A 162 -5.31 -11.52 16.86
C LEU A 162 -5.58 -11.19 18.33
N LEU A 163 -6.84 -11.31 18.78
CA LEU A 163 -7.24 -11.06 20.18
C LEU A 163 -6.66 -12.09 21.16
N ALA A 164 -6.37 -13.31 20.70
CA ALA A 164 -5.79 -14.35 21.53
C ALA A 164 -4.40 -13.98 22.08
N HIS A 165 -3.70 -13.03 21.46
CA HIS A 165 -2.43 -12.51 21.96
C HIS A 165 -2.59 -11.56 23.17
N GLY A 166 -3.82 -11.14 23.51
CA GLY A 166 -4.17 -10.33 24.68
C GLY A 166 -4.48 -8.86 24.34
N PRO A 167 -4.63 -7.99 25.35
CA PRO A 167 -4.99 -6.58 25.14
C PRO A 167 -4.01 -5.85 24.23
N ILE A 168 -4.55 -4.98 23.37
CA ILE A 168 -3.79 -4.24 22.36
C ILE A 168 -3.67 -2.78 22.80
N ASP A 169 -2.45 -2.25 22.84
CA ASP A 169 -2.21 -0.85 23.16
C ASP A 169 -2.31 0.04 21.94
N LEU A 170 -1.76 -0.41 20.79
CA LEU A 170 -1.70 0.38 19.58
C LEU A 170 -2.05 -0.48 18.36
N HIS A 171 -2.94 0.03 17.51
CA HIS A 171 -3.40 -0.65 16.31
C HIS A 171 -3.17 0.24 15.10
N PHE A 172 -2.24 -0.19 14.23
CA PHE A 172 -2.01 0.39 12.91
C PHE A 172 -2.86 -0.36 11.90
N LEU A 173 -3.66 0.36 11.11
CA LEU A 173 -4.52 -0.27 10.11
C LEU A 173 -4.78 0.60 8.90
N GLN A 174 -4.97 -0.05 7.76
CA GLN A 174 -5.44 0.57 6.53
C GLN A 174 -6.91 0.98 6.69
N TYR A 175 -7.20 2.24 6.37
CA TYR A 175 -8.56 2.80 6.39
C TYR A 175 -9.04 3.22 4.98
N SER A 176 -8.12 3.40 4.04
CA SER A 176 -8.42 3.66 2.63
C SER A 176 -8.12 2.41 1.78
N GLY A 177 -8.47 2.41 0.53
CA GLY A 177 -8.15 1.30 -0.38
C GLY A 177 -7.12 1.70 -1.42
N ALA A 178 -6.64 0.71 -2.17
CA ALA A 178 -5.63 0.87 -3.20
C ALA A 178 -6.19 0.74 -4.63
N ILE A 179 -7.41 0.27 -4.81
CA ILE A 179 -8.01 0.01 -6.13
C ILE A 179 -8.57 1.30 -6.70
N TRP A 180 -8.15 1.67 -7.91
CA TRP A 180 -8.51 2.91 -8.60
C TRP A 180 -9.99 3.03 -9.02
N TYR A 181 -10.77 1.93 -8.97
CA TYR A 181 -12.21 2.00 -9.22
C TYR A 181 -12.91 2.84 -8.13
N PRO A 182 -13.80 3.77 -8.50
CA PRO A 182 -14.30 4.10 -9.85
C PRO A 182 -13.53 5.23 -10.55
N MET A 183 -12.53 5.86 -9.94
CA MET A 183 -11.92 7.14 -10.36
C MET A 183 -11.45 7.18 -11.82
N VAL A 184 -10.99 6.04 -12.36
CA VAL A 184 -10.48 5.90 -13.72
C VAL A 184 -11.52 5.35 -14.71
N TYR A 185 -12.78 5.34 -14.31
CA TYR A 185 -13.88 4.90 -15.15
C TYR A 185 -14.59 6.08 -15.79
N ASP A 186 -15.14 5.88 -16.99
CA ASP A 186 -15.87 6.89 -17.78
C ASP A 186 -17.35 6.89 -17.37
N GLU A 187 -17.62 7.34 -16.14
CA GLU A 187 -18.95 7.42 -15.57
C GLU A 187 -19.49 8.85 -15.59
N PRO A 188 -20.81 9.05 -15.76
CA PRO A 188 -21.41 10.36 -15.57
C PRO A 188 -21.09 10.93 -14.18
N ALA A 189 -20.85 12.24 -14.08
CA ALA A 189 -20.39 12.88 -12.84
C ALA A 189 -21.23 12.56 -11.60
N GLN A 190 -22.57 12.50 -11.74
CA GLN A 190 -23.46 12.12 -10.64
C GLN A 190 -23.21 10.67 -10.20
N ARG A 191 -23.11 9.76 -11.18
CA ARG A 191 -22.85 8.33 -10.90
C ARG A 191 -21.47 8.12 -10.31
N MET A 192 -20.46 8.83 -10.82
CA MET A 192 -19.11 8.82 -10.27
C MET A 192 -19.12 9.20 -8.78
N ARG A 193 -19.82 10.27 -8.41
CA ARG A 193 -19.94 10.71 -7.00
C ARG A 193 -20.56 9.63 -6.12
N GLU A 194 -21.69 9.06 -6.54
CA GLU A 194 -22.34 7.95 -5.80
C GLU A 194 -21.40 6.77 -5.59
N LEU A 195 -20.63 6.39 -6.61
CA LEU A 195 -19.70 5.26 -6.55
C LEU A 195 -18.50 5.57 -5.64
N VAL A 196 -17.96 6.79 -5.69
CA VAL A 196 -16.88 7.24 -4.80
C VAL A 196 -17.34 7.24 -3.36
N ASP A 197 -18.49 7.82 -3.06
CA ASP A 197 -19.04 7.87 -1.70
C ASP A 197 -19.25 6.46 -1.13
N LEU A 198 -19.90 5.57 -1.89
CA LEU A 198 -20.10 4.17 -1.52
C LEU A 198 -18.76 3.44 -1.27
N LYS A 199 -17.73 3.76 -2.08
CA LYS A 199 -16.41 3.15 -1.91
C LYS A 199 -15.76 3.60 -0.62
N VAL A 200 -15.75 4.90 -0.33
CA VAL A 200 -15.19 5.45 0.92
C VAL A 200 -15.93 4.92 2.14
N GLU A 201 -17.28 4.93 2.11
CA GLU A 201 -18.10 4.39 3.18
C GLU A 201 -17.79 2.91 3.45
N SER A 202 -17.66 2.10 2.40
CA SER A 202 -17.33 0.68 2.53
C SER A 202 -15.93 0.45 3.12
N GLN A 203 -14.96 1.27 2.74
CA GLN A 203 -13.59 1.21 3.30
C GLN A 203 -13.60 1.55 4.80
N PHE A 204 -14.23 2.66 5.16
CA PHE A 204 -14.34 3.08 6.56
C PHE A 204 -15.13 2.08 7.40
N ALA A 205 -16.24 1.54 6.89
CA ALA A 205 -17.02 0.52 7.58
C ALA A 205 -16.19 -0.75 7.84
N ARG A 206 -15.33 -1.15 6.90
CA ARG A 206 -14.39 -2.27 7.11
C ARG A 206 -13.39 -1.95 8.22
N ALA A 207 -12.73 -0.80 8.15
CA ALA A 207 -11.76 -0.39 9.16
C ALA A 207 -12.41 -0.28 10.56
N MET A 208 -13.62 0.28 10.64
CA MET A 208 -14.36 0.37 11.91
C MET A 208 -14.68 -0.99 12.51
N ARG A 209 -15.00 -2.02 11.71
CA ARG A 209 -15.17 -3.39 12.25
C ARG A 209 -13.91 -3.90 12.93
N TYR A 210 -12.73 -3.62 12.38
CA TYR A 210 -11.45 -3.99 12.99
C TYR A 210 -11.22 -3.21 14.29
N VAL A 211 -11.49 -1.90 14.27
CA VAL A 211 -11.37 -1.02 15.44
C VAL A 211 -12.27 -1.51 16.60
N GLU A 212 -13.51 -1.85 16.30
CA GLU A 212 -14.47 -2.35 17.30
C GLU A 212 -14.06 -3.72 17.85
N ALA A 213 -13.66 -4.64 16.97
CA ALA A 213 -13.28 -5.98 17.35
C ALA A 213 -12.00 -6.01 18.20
N LEU A 214 -10.93 -5.34 17.74
CA LEU A 214 -9.64 -5.36 18.42
C LEU A 214 -9.59 -4.46 19.65
N ASN A 215 -10.44 -3.45 19.73
CA ASN A 215 -10.61 -2.57 20.90
C ASN A 215 -9.30 -2.05 21.49
N ALA A 216 -8.35 -1.65 20.64
CA ALA A 216 -7.07 -1.11 21.07
C ALA A 216 -7.22 0.20 21.85
N ARG A 217 -6.22 0.53 22.71
CA ARG A 217 -6.19 1.78 23.47
C ARG A 217 -6.07 3.01 22.56
N ALA A 218 -5.34 2.87 21.44
CA ALA A 218 -5.28 3.90 20.41
C ALA A 218 -5.19 3.27 19.01
N ILE A 219 -5.69 4.00 18.02
CA ILE A 219 -5.74 3.62 16.62
C ILE A 219 -4.88 4.60 15.80
N VAL A 220 -4.02 4.07 14.95
CA VAL A 220 -3.17 4.85 14.05
C VAL A 220 -3.56 4.49 12.61
N PRO A 221 -4.26 5.39 11.91
CA PRO A 221 -4.50 5.20 10.50
C PRO A 221 -3.17 5.14 9.73
N SER A 222 -2.95 4.07 8.98
CA SER A 222 -1.70 3.80 8.25
C SER A 222 -1.99 3.13 6.90
N ALA A 223 -0.95 2.76 6.16
CA ALA A 223 -1.05 2.08 4.87
C ALA A 223 -2.04 2.77 3.90
N GLY A 224 -1.86 4.06 3.71
CA GLY A 224 -2.67 4.86 2.78
C GLY A 224 -3.09 6.22 3.33
N PRO A 225 -3.65 7.06 2.45
CA PRO A 225 -3.55 6.97 1.01
C PRO A 225 -2.16 7.36 0.48
N PRO A 226 -1.77 6.92 -0.74
CA PRO A 226 -0.66 7.54 -1.46
C PRO A 226 -1.04 8.95 -1.92
N CYS A 227 -0.07 9.71 -2.44
CA CYS A 227 -0.36 10.90 -3.24
C CYS A 227 0.17 10.74 -4.67
N PHE A 228 -0.38 11.55 -5.56
CA PHE A 228 -0.11 11.53 -7.00
C PHE A 228 0.55 12.84 -7.38
N LEU A 229 1.84 12.80 -7.70
CA LEU A 229 2.61 13.99 -8.07
C LEU A 229 2.75 14.16 -9.59
N ASP A 230 2.49 13.11 -10.38
CA ASP A 230 2.40 13.23 -11.82
C ASP A 230 1.31 14.26 -12.19
N PRO A 231 1.60 15.26 -13.04
CA PRO A 231 0.61 16.27 -13.45
C PRO A 231 -0.70 15.69 -13.99
N GLU A 232 -0.63 14.56 -14.70
CA GLU A 232 -1.80 13.88 -15.26
C GLU A 232 -2.66 13.18 -14.18
N LEU A 233 -2.06 12.80 -13.05
CA LEU A 233 -2.72 12.11 -11.94
C LEU A 233 -3.06 13.03 -10.77
N PHE A 234 -2.55 14.27 -10.77
CA PHE A 234 -2.65 15.17 -9.62
C PHE A 234 -4.11 15.42 -9.17
N ALA A 235 -5.05 15.41 -10.10
CA ALA A 235 -6.47 15.58 -9.80
C ALA A 235 -7.09 14.44 -8.97
N PHE A 236 -6.44 13.28 -8.91
CA PHE A 236 -6.89 12.16 -8.08
C PHE A 236 -6.57 12.31 -6.59
N ASN A 237 -5.74 13.29 -6.21
CA ASN A 237 -5.59 13.64 -4.81
C ASN A 237 -6.92 14.20 -4.25
N ASP A 238 -7.22 13.90 -2.99
CA ASP A 238 -8.40 14.44 -2.29
C ASP A 238 -8.12 15.88 -1.83
N ILE A 239 -8.07 16.83 -2.80
CA ILE A 239 -7.69 18.24 -2.57
C ILE A 239 -8.84 19.23 -2.77
N ALA A 240 -9.84 18.87 -3.55
CA ALA A 240 -10.99 19.73 -3.82
C ALA A 240 -12.28 19.13 -3.26
N LYS A 241 -13.21 19.97 -2.85
CA LYS A 241 -14.53 19.54 -2.35
C LYS A 241 -15.30 18.68 -3.37
N ASP A 242 -15.01 18.88 -4.64
CA ASP A 242 -15.65 18.17 -5.76
C ASP A 242 -14.77 17.09 -6.38
N SER A 243 -13.66 16.72 -5.71
CA SER A 243 -12.81 15.64 -6.20
C SER A 243 -13.56 14.30 -6.19
N PHE A 244 -13.27 13.46 -7.17
CA PHE A 244 -13.76 12.08 -7.21
C PHE A 244 -12.75 11.10 -6.59
N SER A 245 -11.98 11.55 -5.61
CA SER A 245 -10.97 10.70 -4.96
C SER A 245 -11.58 9.71 -3.98
N ILE A 246 -11.16 8.47 -4.09
CA ILE A 246 -11.45 7.41 -3.11
C ILE A 246 -10.36 7.31 -2.03
N PHE A 247 -9.44 8.26 -1.99
CA PHE A 247 -8.28 8.31 -1.11
C PHE A 247 -8.41 9.44 -0.05
N PRO A 248 -9.40 9.35 0.86
CA PRO A 248 -9.56 10.32 1.93
C PRO A 248 -8.33 10.27 2.84
N ASP A 249 -7.85 11.42 3.29
CA ASP A 249 -6.77 11.44 4.27
C ASP A 249 -7.25 11.01 5.67
N GLN A 250 -6.29 10.78 6.57
CA GLN A 250 -6.53 10.23 7.89
C GLN A 250 -7.42 11.11 8.77
N THR A 251 -7.50 12.42 8.52
CA THR A 251 -8.32 13.33 9.32
C THR A 251 -9.80 13.00 9.23
N LYS A 252 -10.26 12.56 8.03
CA LYS A 252 -11.65 12.11 7.82
C LYS A 252 -11.97 10.84 8.61
N PHE A 253 -11.03 9.88 8.63
CA PHE A 253 -11.22 8.64 9.40
C PHE A 253 -11.11 8.90 10.91
N ILE A 254 -10.18 9.74 11.36
CA ILE A 254 -10.05 10.15 12.77
C ILE A 254 -11.32 10.85 13.25
N ALA A 255 -11.95 11.69 12.42
CA ALA A 255 -13.24 12.31 12.75
C ALA A 255 -14.32 11.25 13.02
N GLN A 256 -14.35 10.16 12.27
CA GLN A 256 -15.27 9.04 12.51
C GLN A 256 -14.92 8.27 13.79
N LEU A 257 -13.64 8.03 14.08
CA LEU A 257 -13.20 7.43 15.33
C LEU A 257 -13.65 8.27 16.54
N ASN A 258 -13.45 9.59 16.47
CA ASN A 258 -13.86 10.51 17.53
C ASN A 258 -15.38 10.51 17.76
N ALA A 259 -16.18 10.39 16.70
CA ALA A 259 -17.64 10.32 16.81
C ALA A 259 -18.13 9.12 17.62
N VAL A 260 -17.36 8.05 17.68
CA VAL A 260 -17.63 6.83 18.47
C VAL A 260 -16.71 6.72 19.70
N GLN A 261 -16.09 7.82 20.10
CA GLN A 261 -15.22 7.92 21.28
C GLN A 261 -14.02 6.94 21.25
N ARG A 262 -13.46 6.68 20.06
CA ARG A 262 -12.22 5.93 19.89
C ARG A 262 -11.05 6.89 19.73
N HIS A 263 -9.93 6.57 20.36
CA HIS A 263 -8.73 7.41 20.33
C HIS A 263 -7.98 7.19 19.02
N GLY A 264 -8.19 8.07 18.03
CA GLY A 264 -7.42 8.13 16.78
C GLY A 264 -6.22 9.05 16.94
N ILE A 265 -5.05 8.62 16.47
CA ILE A 265 -3.82 9.41 16.51
C ILE A 265 -3.54 9.91 15.07
N ILE A 266 -3.49 11.25 14.91
CA ILE A 266 -2.97 11.84 13.68
C ILE A 266 -1.47 11.57 13.60
N ASN A 267 -0.97 11.26 12.41
CA ASN A 267 0.43 10.91 12.26
C ASN A 267 1.02 11.44 10.94
N ILE A 268 2.31 11.76 11.00
CA ILE A 268 3.13 12.12 9.85
C ILE A 268 4.48 11.38 9.98
N PRO A 269 5.28 11.24 8.92
CA PRO A 269 6.62 10.66 9.04
C PRO A 269 7.45 11.36 10.12
N GLY A 270 8.02 10.57 11.03
CA GLY A 270 8.72 11.05 12.23
C GLY A 270 7.84 11.17 13.49
N THR A 271 6.52 10.98 13.40
CA THR A 271 5.65 10.93 14.58
C THR A 271 6.03 9.72 15.44
N CYS A 272 6.40 9.99 16.70
CA CYS A 272 6.81 8.99 17.68
C CYS A 272 5.72 8.77 18.71
N ILE A 273 5.26 7.53 18.89
CA ILE A 273 4.24 7.12 19.86
C ILE A 273 4.92 6.25 20.89
N THR A 274 4.90 6.70 22.15
CA THR A 274 5.50 5.97 23.28
C THR A 274 4.38 5.38 24.16
N LEU A 275 4.43 4.07 24.36
CA LEU A 275 3.50 3.32 25.20
C LEU A 275 3.96 3.32 26.65
N GLY A 276 3.01 3.51 27.56
CA GLY A 276 3.14 3.51 29.01
C GLY A 276 1.75 3.53 29.64
N ASP A 277 1.66 3.99 30.89
CA ASP A 277 0.36 4.21 31.54
C ASP A 277 -0.49 5.14 30.67
N ASP A 278 0.12 6.23 30.19
CA ASP A 278 -0.44 7.10 29.16
C ASP A 278 0.30 6.89 27.83
N ILE A 279 -0.44 7.05 26.71
CA ILE A 279 0.13 7.05 25.37
C ILE A 279 0.60 8.48 25.08
N LYS A 280 1.90 8.64 24.81
CA LYS A 280 2.51 9.93 24.48
C LYS A 280 2.79 10.00 22.99
N VAL A 281 2.33 11.06 22.34
CA VAL A 281 2.56 11.34 20.92
C VAL A 281 3.47 12.55 20.79
N LEU A 282 4.53 12.44 19.99
CA LEU A 282 5.44 13.52 19.70
C LEU A 282 5.61 13.62 18.19
N HIS A 283 5.22 14.74 17.62
CA HIS A 283 5.46 15.04 16.21
C HIS A 283 6.85 15.65 15.98
N PRO A 284 7.44 15.46 14.78
CA PRO A 284 8.74 16.06 14.44
C PRO A 284 8.66 17.59 14.22
N ILE A 285 7.46 18.12 14.03
CA ILE A 285 7.15 19.55 13.82
C ILE A 285 6.02 19.98 14.78
N ALA A 286 5.76 21.27 14.86
CA ALA A 286 4.70 21.79 15.71
C ALA A 286 3.32 21.29 15.29
N GLU A 287 2.42 21.10 16.25
CA GLU A 287 1.05 20.58 16.01
C GLU A 287 0.29 21.41 14.95
N ALA A 288 0.46 22.74 14.96
CA ALA A 288 -0.17 23.61 13.98
C ALA A 288 0.31 23.31 12.54
N ASP A 289 1.59 22.96 12.38
CA ASP A 289 2.16 22.62 11.08
C ASP A 289 1.70 21.21 10.64
N VAL A 290 1.53 20.27 11.59
CA VAL A 290 0.90 18.97 11.31
C VAL A 290 -0.51 19.16 10.75
N GLN A 291 -1.31 20.01 11.40
CA GLN A 291 -2.67 20.30 10.95
C GLN A 291 -2.69 20.99 9.57
N ALA A 292 -1.73 21.88 9.30
CA ALA A 292 -1.61 22.61 8.04
C ALA A 292 -1.38 21.66 6.85
N ILE A 293 -0.63 20.54 7.00
CA ILE A 293 -0.42 19.53 5.96
C ILE A 293 -1.76 19.01 5.40
N PHE A 294 -2.75 18.83 6.25
CA PHE A 294 -4.05 18.29 5.87
C PHE A 294 -5.07 19.37 5.50
N SER A 295 -5.06 20.51 6.19
CA SER A 295 -6.02 21.61 5.94
C SER A 295 -5.68 22.44 4.70
N ASP A 296 -4.41 22.51 4.30
CA ASP A 296 -3.92 23.14 3.06
C ASP A 296 -3.17 22.11 2.19
N LYS A 297 -3.80 20.95 2.03
CA LYS A 297 -3.23 19.80 1.33
C LYS A 297 -2.80 20.10 -0.10
N GLU A 298 -3.56 20.93 -0.81
CA GLU A 298 -3.20 21.29 -2.19
C GLU A 298 -1.88 22.04 -2.25
N SER A 299 -1.69 23.10 -1.45
CA SER A 299 -0.42 23.83 -1.39
C SER A 299 0.74 22.93 -0.98
N TYR A 300 0.52 22.04 0.00
CA TYR A 300 1.52 21.07 0.41
C TYR A 300 1.93 20.14 -0.74
N LEU A 301 0.96 19.56 -1.46
CA LEU A 301 1.22 18.66 -2.57
C LEU A 301 1.83 19.38 -3.78
N ARG A 302 1.48 20.63 -4.06
CA ARG A 302 2.11 21.44 -5.12
C ARG A 302 3.60 21.68 -4.83
N ASN A 303 3.95 21.98 -3.59
CA ASN A 303 5.34 22.10 -3.18
C ASN A 303 6.09 20.76 -3.30
N TYR A 304 5.47 19.67 -2.88
CA TYR A 304 6.06 18.35 -3.03
C TYR A 304 6.23 17.96 -4.52
N GLN A 305 5.21 18.22 -5.34
CA GLN A 305 5.24 18.01 -6.79
C GLN A 305 6.42 18.74 -7.44
N SER A 306 6.66 20.02 -7.07
CA SER A 306 7.72 20.82 -7.68
C SER A 306 9.11 20.21 -7.51
N ASP A 307 9.35 19.49 -6.42
CA ASP A 307 10.62 18.82 -6.15
C ASP A 307 10.81 17.56 -7.01
N TYR A 308 9.71 16.97 -7.53
CA TYR A 308 9.73 15.70 -8.26
C TYR A 308 9.44 15.81 -9.77
N LEU A 309 9.08 17.00 -10.28
CA LEU A 309 8.76 17.15 -11.71
C LEU A 309 9.87 16.66 -12.65
N LEU A 310 11.12 17.07 -12.40
CA LEU A 310 12.27 16.64 -13.20
C LEU A 310 12.51 15.12 -13.09
N TRP A 311 12.37 14.58 -11.90
CA TRP A 311 12.48 13.14 -11.70
C TRP A 311 11.40 12.36 -12.46
N LEU A 312 10.15 12.85 -12.45
CA LEU A 312 9.04 12.24 -13.19
C LEU A 312 9.28 12.28 -14.72
N GLU A 313 9.77 13.41 -15.22
CA GLU A 313 10.13 13.55 -16.64
C GLU A 313 11.24 12.56 -17.02
N ASP A 314 12.31 12.48 -16.23
CA ASP A 314 13.43 11.57 -16.46
C ASP A 314 12.97 10.11 -16.38
N MET A 315 12.20 9.75 -15.36
CA MET A 315 11.64 8.40 -15.21
C MET A 315 10.79 8.00 -16.42
N LYS A 316 9.93 8.88 -16.94
CA LYS A 316 9.14 8.61 -18.14
C LYS A 316 10.01 8.38 -19.39
N THR A 317 11.25 8.88 -19.41
CA THR A 317 12.20 8.57 -20.51
C THR A 317 12.73 7.13 -20.46
N THR A 318 12.66 6.50 -19.30
CA THR A 318 13.07 5.09 -19.12
C THR A 318 12.02 4.09 -19.59
N TRP A 319 10.79 4.52 -19.82
CA TRP A 319 9.74 3.66 -20.37
C TRP A 319 10.11 3.18 -21.75
N SER A 320 9.68 1.97 -22.10
CA SER A 320 9.97 1.39 -23.41
C SER A 320 9.63 2.33 -24.55
N GLN A 321 10.53 2.39 -25.52
CA GLN A 321 10.27 3.12 -26.77
C GLN A 321 9.24 2.35 -27.60
N GLU A 322 8.48 3.05 -28.43
CA GLU A 322 7.47 2.45 -29.28
C GLU A 322 8.03 1.29 -30.12
N SER A 323 7.51 0.10 -29.87
CA SER A 323 7.80 -1.08 -30.69
C SER A 323 6.89 -1.11 -31.91
N PRO A 324 7.41 -1.32 -33.13
CA PRO A 324 6.56 -1.44 -34.31
C PRO A 324 5.66 -2.67 -34.28
N ASP A 325 5.90 -3.62 -33.37
CA ASP A 325 5.26 -4.94 -33.35
C ASP A 325 4.49 -5.26 -32.05
N LEU A 326 4.04 -4.23 -31.32
CA LEU A 326 3.28 -4.38 -30.07
C LEU A 326 2.07 -5.31 -30.22
N LEU A 327 1.35 -5.19 -31.36
CA LEU A 327 0.18 -6.07 -31.61
C LEU A 327 0.59 -7.54 -31.66
N THR A 328 1.66 -7.89 -32.36
CA THR A 328 2.14 -9.27 -32.44
C THR A 328 2.59 -9.77 -31.07
N THR A 329 3.28 -8.95 -30.29
CA THR A 329 3.71 -9.30 -28.94
C THR A 329 2.51 -9.59 -28.02
N LEU A 330 1.50 -8.71 -28.02
CA LEU A 330 0.26 -8.90 -27.25
C LEU A 330 -0.50 -10.15 -27.70
N LYS A 331 -0.57 -10.39 -29.01
CA LYS A 331 -1.20 -11.58 -29.58
C LYS A 331 -0.53 -12.85 -29.10
N LEU A 332 0.80 -12.94 -29.20
CA LEU A 332 1.58 -14.11 -28.77
C LEU A 332 1.48 -14.36 -27.27
N TRP A 333 1.31 -13.32 -26.48
CA TRP A 333 1.17 -13.44 -25.02
C TRP A 333 -0.26 -13.77 -24.60
N TRP A 334 -1.25 -13.04 -25.08
CA TRP A 334 -2.62 -13.12 -24.55
C TRP A 334 -3.47 -14.23 -25.17
N GLU A 335 -3.32 -14.57 -26.46
CA GLU A 335 -4.11 -15.63 -27.07
C GLU A 335 -3.92 -16.99 -26.37
N PRO A 336 -2.69 -17.43 -26.00
CA PRO A 336 -2.53 -18.64 -25.20
C PRO A 336 -3.20 -18.57 -23.83
N LEU A 337 -3.13 -17.41 -23.15
CA LEU A 337 -3.79 -17.21 -21.86
C LEU A 337 -5.32 -17.27 -21.99
N LEU A 338 -5.87 -16.63 -23.01
CA LEU A 338 -7.30 -16.68 -23.32
C LEU A 338 -7.76 -18.11 -23.64
N ALA A 339 -6.94 -18.89 -24.35
CA ALA A 339 -7.23 -20.29 -24.65
C ALA A 339 -7.30 -21.14 -23.37
N MET A 340 -6.44 -20.88 -22.38
CA MET A 340 -6.43 -21.59 -21.10
C MET A 340 -7.51 -21.13 -20.12
N ALA A 341 -8.17 -20.00 -20.36
CA ALA A 341 -9.13 -19.37 -19.45
C ALA A 341 -10.57 -19.33 -19.99
N PRO A 342 -11.21 -20.47 -20.33
CA PRO A 342 -12.55 -20.48 -20.92
C PRO A 342 -13.63 -19.90 -19.98
N ALA A 343 -13.44 -19.99 -18.67
CA ALA A 343 -14.37 -19.40 -17.69
C ALA A 343 -14.30 -17.87 -17.71
N LEU A 344 -13.11 -17.29 -17.79
CA LEU A 344 -12.91 -15.84 -17.95
C LEU A 344 -13.56 -15.33 -19.23
N ARG A 345 -13.30 -15.98 -20.36
CA ARG A 345 -13.89 -15.64 -21.66
C ARG A 345 -15.40 -15.59 -21.63
N ARG A 346 -16.04 -16.61 -21.03
CA ARG A 346 -17.50 -16.64 -20.85
C ARG A 346 -18.00 -15.59 -19.88
N GLY A 347 -17.26 -15.34 -18.80
CA GLY A 347 -17.62 -14.34 -17.77
C GLY A 347 -17.59 -12.93 -18.32
N VAL A 348 -16.57 -12.58 -19.11
CA VAL A 348 -16.48 -11.29 -19.81
C VAL A 348 -17.53 -11.19 -20.92
N GLY A 349 -17.68 -12.19 -21.75
CA GLY A 349 -18.74 -12.33 -22.75
C GLY A 349 -18.80 -11.26 -23.83
N ALA A 350 -17.82 -10.35 -23.90
CA ALA A 350 -17.75 -9.23 -24.83
C ALA A 350 -16.34 -9.00 -25.32
N ALA A 351 -16.17 -8.27 -26.42
CA ALA A 351 -14.87 -7.79 -26.85
C ALA A 351 -14.48 -6.50 -26.10
N CYS A 352 -13.19 -6.31 -25.88
CA CYS A 352 -12.61 -5.11 -25.31
C CYS A 352 -11.82 -4.35 -26.38
N LEU A 353 -12.05 -3.05 -26.50
CA LEU A 353 -11.17 -2.16 -27.24
C LEU A 353 -10.03 -1.68 -26.33
N LEU A 354 -8.81 -2.10 -26.62
CA LEU A 354 -7.60 -1.52 -26.02
C LEU A 354 -7.10 -0.40 -26.93
N ARG A 355 -7.13 0.82 -26.42
CA ARG A 355 -6.54 1.99 -27.06
C ARG A 355 -5.20 2.30 -26.39
N ALA A 356 -4.10 1.99 -27.09
CA ALA A 356 -2.74 2.21 -26.61
C ALA A 356 -2.08 3.30 -27.47
N GLY A 357 -2.25 4.56 -27.07
CA GLY A 357 -1.80 5.71 -27.86
C GLY A 357 -2.47 5.76 -29.23
N ASP A 358 -1.68 5.56 -30.29
CA ASP A 358 -2.10 5.54 -31.69
C ASP A 358 -2.59 4.17 -32.17
N LEU A 359 -2.51 3.13 -31.32
CA LEU A 359 -2.82 1.75 -31.68
C LEU A 359 -4.15 1.30 -31.04
N ASP A 360 -5.13 1.00 -31.89
CA ASP A 360 -6.42 0.44 -31.48
C ASP A 360 -6.44 -1.08 -31.73
N ILE A 361 -6.55 -1.85 -30.64
CA ILE A 361 -6.51 -3.32 -30.63
C ILE A 361 -7.82 -3.86 -30.08
N LEU A 362 -8.42 -4.84 -30.73
CA LEU A 362 -9.56 -5.58 -30.21
C LEU A 362 -9.09 -6.88 -29.54
N ILE A 363 -9.45 -7.04 -28.27
CA ILE A 363 -9.32 -8.27 -27.51
C ILE A 363 -10.69 -8.93 -27.52
N ASP A 364 -10.86 -9.91 -28.38
CA ASP A 364 -12.12 -10.66 -28.56
C ASP A 364 -12.16 -11.81 -27.55
N PHE A 365 -12.66 -11.56 -26.34
CA PHE A 365 -12.76 -12.60 -25.30
C PHE A 365 -13.63 -13.78 -25.73
N PRO A 366 -14.83 -13.60 -26.34
CA PRO A 366 -15.63 -14.74 -26.83
C PRO A 366 -14.85 -15.70 -27.74
N ASN A 367 -14.08 -15.16 -28.68
CA ASN A 367 -13.32 -15.95 -29.66
C ASN A 367 -11.90 -16.29 -29.20
N GLY A 368 -11.38 -15.57 -28.19
CA GLY A 368 -10.01 -15.76 -27.68
C GLY A 368 -8.94 -15.22 -28.66
N GLU A 369 -9.24 -14.14 -29.36
CA GLU A 369 -8.38 -13.53 -30.38
C GLU A 369 -7.95 -12.13 -30.00
N VAL A 370 -6.73 -11.74 -30.39
CA VAL A 370 -6.21 -10.39 -30.32
C VAL A 370 -5.88 -9.91 -31.73
N ARG A 371 -6.50 -8.83 -32.18
CA ARG A 371 -6.39 -8.34 -33.56
C ARG A 371 -6.55 -6.83 -33.69
N PRO A 372 -6.19 -6.24 -34.83
CA PRO A 372 -6.46 -4.82 -35.09
C PRO A 372 -7.95 -4.53 -34.96
N PHE A 373 -8.29 -3.37 -34.41
CA PHE A 373 -9.67 -2.89 -34.36
C PHE A 373 -10.10 -2.36 -35.72
N ASN A 374 -11.23 -2.82 -36.24
CA ASN A 374 -11.80 -2.45 -37.55
C ASN A 374 -13.19 -1.81 -37.43
N ASN A 375 -13.41 -0.98 -36.40
CA ASN A 375 -14.68 -0.31 -36.11
C ASN A 375 -15.87 -1.25 -35.81
N GLU A 376 -15.61 -2.43 -35.35
CA GLU A 376 -16.63 -3.37 -34.89
C GLU A 376 -17.16 -3.00 -33.49
N ALA A 377 -18.29 -3.65 -33.10
CA ALA A 377 -18.86 -3.45 -31.76
C ALA A 377 -17.96 -4.07 -30.66
N TYR A 378 -17.85 -3.38 -29.55
CA TYR A 378 -17.19 -3.85 -28.32
C TYR A 378 -18.05 -3.57 -27.09
N GLY A 379 -17.83 -4.29 -26.00
CA GLY A 379 -18.57 -4.11 -24.75
C GLY A 379 -18.00 -3.04 -23.82
N PHE A 380 -16.69 -2.87 -23.84
CA PHE A 380 -15.96 -1.91 -23.00
C PHE A 380 -14.62 -1.56 -23.63
N ARG A 381 -13.96 -0.51 -23.12
CA ARG A 381 -12.65 -0.09 -23.58
C ARG A 381 -11.69 0.17 -22.43
N PHE A 382 -10.40 0.00 -22.72
CA PHE A 382 -9.27 0.54 -21.95
C PHE A 382 -8.52 1.56 -22.80
N GLU A 383 -8.13 2.66 -22.16
CA GLU A 383 -7.30 3.68 -22.78
C GLU A 383 -6.07 3.88 -21.87
N ILE A 384 -4.88 3.73 -22.42
CA ILE A 384 -3.62 3.72 -21.67
C ILE A 384 -2.48 4.25 -22.54
N ASP A 385 -1.45 4.86 -21.93
CA ASP A 385 -0.23 5.24 -22.64
C ASP A 385 0.43 3.99 -23.25
N ARG A 386 0.76 4.07 -24.54
CA ARG A 386 1.35 2.97 -25.29
C ARG A 386 2.65 2.48 -24.66
N ARG A 387 3.51 3.39 -24.19
CA ARG A 387 4.81 3.06 -23.57
C ARG A 387 4.64 2.23 -22.31
N LEU A 388 3.57 2.47 -21.52
CA LEU A 388 3.27 1.63 -20.35
C LEU A 388 2.91 0.21 -20.75
N VAL A 389 2.10 0.04 -21.80
CA VAL A 389 1.80 -1.31 -22.33
C VAL A 389 3.09 -2.00 -22.77
N GLU A 390 3.94 -1.32 -23.50
CA GLU A 390 5.21 -1.87 -24.00
C GLU A 390 6.22 -2.17 -22.87
N THR A 391 6.15 -1.45 -21.75
CA THR A 391 7.04 -1.68 -20.61
C THR A 391 6.66 -2.94 -19.82
N VAL A 392 5.37 -3.34 -19.83
CA VAL A 392 4.89 -4.52 -19.07
C VAL A 392 4.78 -5.78 -19.91
N VAL A 393 5.00 -5.70 -21.23
CA VAL A 393 4.95 -6.81 -22.20
C VAL A 393 6.35 -7.29 -22.56
#